data_3294655f42c9164ec030d8e7d64a60f0
#
_entry.id   3294655f42c9164ec030d8e7d64a60f0
#
_cell.length_a   1.000
_cell.length_b   1.000
_cell.length_c   1.000
_cell.angle_alpha   90.00
_cell.angle_beta   90.00
_cell.angle_gamma   90.00
#
_symmetry.space_group_name_H-M   'P 1'
#
loop_
_entity.id
_entity.type
_entity.pdbx_description
1 polymer ?
#
loop_
_entity_poly.entity_id
_entity_poly.type
_entity_poly.pdbx_seq_one_letter_code
_entity_poly.pdbx_strand_id
1 'polypeptide(L)' 'MIAEVVALLMFIGPDIKEHRIQPEGMAQCLRHKRIAERQFTPNVQYKCIKSQAELETNIDGSQAIKKLILN' A
#
# COMPACT_ATOMS: atom_id res chain seq x y z
N MET A 1 -6.70 8.15 13.28
CA MET A 1 -5.80 7.29 14.08
C MET A 1 -4.53 7.04 13.29
N ILE A 2 -3.39 7.24 13.92
CA ILE A 2 -2.10 6.99 13.28
C ILE A 2 -1.57 5.65 13.76
N ALA A 3 -1.18 4.79 12.84
CA ALA A 3 -0.65 3.47 13.16
C ALA A 3 0.44 3.09 12.16
N GLU A 4 1.32 2.19 12.58
CA GLU A 4 2.32 1.63 11.68
C GLU A 4 1.67 0.51 10.88
N VAL A 5 1.82 0.57 9.56
CA VAL A 5 1.23 -0.40 8.64
C VAL A 5 2.25 -0.81 7.59
N VAL A 6 2.04 -2.00 7.04
CA VAL A 6 2.72 -2.40 5.80
C VAL A 6 1.78 -2.04 4.65
N ALA A 7 2.29 -1.33 3.68
CA ALA A 7 1.50 -0.88 2.55
C ALA A 7 2.14 -1.27 1.22
N LEU A 8 1.30 -1.68 0.28
CA LEU A 8 1.70 -1.89 -1.10
C LEU A 8 1.42 -0.61 -1.87
N LEU A 9 2.46 -0.03 -2.44
CA LEU A 9 2.38 1.20 -3.22
C LEU A 9 2.45 0.88 -4.71
N MET A 10 1.59 1.54 -5.47
CA MET A 10 1.65 1.50 -6.93
C MET A 10 2.08 2.87 -7.44
N PHE A 11 3.20 2.89 -8.16
CA PHE A 11 3.74 4.11 -8.76
C PHE A 11 3.48 4.11 -10.25
N ILE A 12 3.11 5.27 -10.76
CA ILE A 12 3.12 5.54 -12.21
C ILE A 12 4.10 6.68 -12.41
N GLY A 13 5.27 6.37 -13.00
CA GLY A 13 6.37 7.31 -13.01
C GLY A 13 6.81 7.66 -11.59
N PRO A 14 6.95 8.95 -11.24
CA PRO A 14 7.34 9.35 -9.88
C PRO A 14 6.18 9.45 -8.90
N ASP A 15 4.94 9.24 -9.35
CA ASP A 15 3.75 9.50 -8.55
C ASP A 15 3.17 8.23 -7.96
N ILE A 16 2.75 8.29 -6.69
CA ILE A 16 2.01 7.22 -6.05
C ILE A 16 0.55 7.32 -6.49
N LYS A 17 0.05 6.30 -7.18
CA LYS A 17 -1.35 6.25 -7.64
C LYS A 17 -2.25 5.52 -6.68
N GLU A 18 -1.75 4.48 -6.02
CA GLU A 18 -2.51 3.72 -5.04
C GLU A 18 -1.64 3.31 -3.88
N HIS A 19 -2.27 3.16 -2.73
CA HIS A 19 -1.66 2.54 -1.57
C HIS A 19 -2.70 1.65 -0.90
N ARG A 20 -2.29 0.43 -0.54
CA ARG A 20 -3.19 -0.54 0.10
C ARG A 20 -2.53 -1.10 1.35
N ILE A 21 -3.31 -1.17 2.43
CA ILE A 21 -2.85 -1.78 3.66
C ILE A 21 -2.75 -3.30 3.47
N GLN A 22 -1.65 -3.86 3.97
CA GLN A 22 -1.43 -5.30 3.99
C GLN A 22 -1.51 -5.77 5.44
N PRO A 23 -2.70 -6.17 5.92
CA PRO A 23 -2.89 -6.46 7.35
C PRO A 23 -2.11 -7.69 7.84
N GLU A 24 -1.75 -8.60 6.95
CA GLU A 24 -0.95 -9.77 7.31
C GLU A 24 0.56 -9.50 7.27
N GLY A 25 0.95 -8.28 6.96
CA GLY A 25 2.33 -7.83 7.02
C GLY A 25 3.10 -7.93 5.72
N MET A 26 4.43 -7.88 5.84
CA MET A 26 5.32 -7.79 4.66
C MET A 26 5.24 -9.01 3.76
N ALA A 27 5.04 -10.20 4.30
CA ALA A 27 4.95 -11.42 3.49
C ALA A 27 3.75 -11.35 2.53
N GLN A 28 2.61 -10.87 3.02
CA GLN A 28 1.43 -10.66 2.18
C GLN A 28 1.70 -9.60 1.12
N CYS A 29 2.34 -8.50 1.50
CA CYS A 29 2.67 -7.42 0.59
C CYS A 29 3.56 -7.92 -0.56
N LEU A 30 4.60 -8.66 -0.24
CA LEU A 30 5.51 -9.19 -1.26
C LEU A 30 4.81 -10.17 -2.19
N ARG A 31 3.88 -10.98 -1.66
CA ARG A 31 3.09 -11.89 -2.49
C ARG A 31 2.21 -11.13 -3.47
N HIS A 32 1.50 -10.12 -2.98
CA HIS A 32 0.64 -9.29 -3.83
C HIS A 32 1.46 -8.49 -4.85
N LYS A 33 2.60 -7.98 -4.43
CA LYS A 33 3.53 -7.30 -5.33
C LYS A 33 3.96 -8.21 -6.48
N ARG A 34 4.31 -9.46 -6.18
CA ARG A 34 4.74 -10.43 -7.19
C ARG A 34 3.63 -10.74 -8.18
N ILE A 35 2.39 -10.90 -7.68
CA ILE A 35 1.24 -11.13 -8.54
C ILE A 35 0.99 -9.93 -9.45
N ALA A 36 1.06 -8.72 -8.92
CA ALA A 36 0.86 -7.51 -9.69
C ALA A 36 1.93 -7.31 -10.75
N GLU A 37 3.19 -7.64 -10.45
CA GLU A 37 4.30 -7.50 -11.40
C GLU A 37 4.24 -8.49 -12.56
N ARG A 38 3.47 -9.57 -12.43
CA ARG A 38 3.23 -10.51 -13.53
C ARG A 38 2.41 -9.89 -14.65
N GLN A 39 1.63 -8.85 -14.33
CA GLN A 39 0.88 -8.10 -15.33
C GLN A 39 1.81 -7.01 -15.87
N PHE A 40 2.30 -7.22 -17.09
CA PHE A 40 3.21 -6.24 -17.67
C PHE A 40 2.44 -4.95 -17.98
N THR A 41 2.82 -3.89 -17.29
CA THR A 41 2.26 -2.56 -17.51
C THR A 41 3.42 -1.57 -17.56
N PRO A 42 3.66 -0.90 -18.70
CA PRO A 42 4.75 0.07 -18.80
C PRO A 42 4.62 1.21 -17.79
N ASN A 43 5.74 1.64 -17.22
CA ASN A 43 5.83 2.77 -16.30
C ASN A 43 5.15 2.56 -14.94
N VAL A 44 4.66 1.35 -14.66
CA VAL A 44 4.08 1.02 -13.35
C VAL A 44 5.08 0.24 -12.53
N GLN A 45 5.28 0.68 -11.30
CA GLN A 45 6.15 0.01 -10.34
C GLN A 45 5.40 -0.22 -9.04
N TYR A 46 5.76 -1.29 -8.34
CA TYR A 46 5.17 -1.63 -7.05
C TYR A 46 6.26 -1.66 -5.99
N LYS A 47 5.91 -1.21 -4.79
CA LYS A 47 6.85 -1.20 -3.67
C LYS A 47 6.11 -1.53 -2.40
N CYS A 48 6.73 -2.39 -1.58
CA CYS A 48 6.25 -2.68 -0.23
C CYS A 48 7.02 -1.82 0.76
N ILE A 49 6.30 -1.11 1.62
CA ILE A 49 6.91 -0.30 2.66
C ILE A 49 6.25 -0.58 4.00
N LYS A 50 7.00 -0.30 5.06
CA LYS A 50 6.48 -0.28 6.42
C LYS A 50 6.59 1.16 6.90
N SER A 51 5.46 1.78 7.21
CA SER A 51 5.42 3.20 7.54
C SER A 51 4.22 3.51 8.42
N GLN A 52 4.24 4.69 9.01
CA GLN A 52 3.08 5.20 9.71
C GLN A 52 2.07 5.77 8.73
N ALA A 53 0.80 5.62 9.06
CA ALA A 53 -0.27 6.15 8.22
C ALA A 53 -1.41 6.64 9.10
N GLU A 54 -2.07 7.68 8.66
CA GLU A 54 -3.32 8.11 9.26
C GLU A 54 -4.43 7.26 8.64
N LEU A 55 -5.19 6.58 9.51
CA LEU A 55 -6.22 5.63 9.10
C LEU A 55 -7.60 6.21 9.34
N GLU A 56 -8.54 5.81 8.49
CA GLU A 56 -9.96 6.07 8.73
C GLU A 56 -10.71 4.74 8.71
N THR A 57 -11.80 4.68 9.49
CA THR A 57 -12.66 3.52 9.54
C THR A 57 -13.84 3.72 8.60
N ASN A 58 -14.03 2.78 7.69
CA ASN A 58 -15.16 2.78 6.78
C ASN A 58 -16.44 2.30 7.48
N ILE A 59 -17.58 2.51 6.83
CA ILE A 59 -18.89 2.15 7.39
C ILE A 59 -18.97 0.65 7.67
N ASP A 60 -18.31 -0.18 6.87
CA ASP A 60 -18.31 -1.62 7.02
C ASP A 60 -17.33 -2.13 8.09
N GLY A 61 -16.63 -1.23 8.79
CA GLY A 61 -15.66 -1.58 9.81
C GLY A 61 -14.25 -1.79 9.31
N SER A 62 -14.03 -1.79 8.00
CA SER A 62 -12.67 -1.88 7.46
C SER A 62 -11.93 -0.56 7.62
N GLN A 63 -10.60 -0.62 7.60
CA GLN A 63 -9.76 0.56 7.69
C GLN A 63 -9.11 0.85 6.34
N ALA A 64 -8.99 2.13 6.04
CA ALA A 64 -8.31 2.60 4.84
C ALA A 64 -7.27 3.66 5.21
N ILE A 65 -6.26 3.80 4.38
CA ILE A 65 -5.25 4.84 4.58
C ILE A 65 -5.84 6.16 4.12
N LYS A 66 -5.98 7.09 5.06
CA LYS A 66 -6.37 8.46 4.75
C LYS A 66 -5.17 9.25 4.26
N LYS A 67 -4.03 9.08 4.92
CA LYS A 67 -2.81 9.76 4.57
C LYS A 67 -1.61 8.89 4.96
N LEU A 68 -0.69 8.69 4.04
CA LEU A 68 0.55 7.98 4.30
C LEU A 68 1.59 8.97 4.81
N ILE A 69 2.19 8.66 5.96
CA ILE A 69 3.24 9.49 6.56
C ILE A 69 4.57 8.91 6.14
N LEU A 70 5.19 9.54 5.17
CA LEU A 70 6.50 9.15 4.66
C LEU A 70 7.56 10.07 5.24
N ASN A 71 8.57 9.46 5.82
CA ASN A 71 9.73 10.19 6.34
C ASN A 71 10.84 10.26 5.28
#